data_a9f042fd568ef0db68bdba62db028f5a
#
_entry.id   a9f042fd568ef0db68bdba62db028f5a
#
_cell.length_a   1.000
_cell.length_b   1.000
_cell.length_c   1.000
_cell.angle_alpha   90.00
_cell.angle_beta   90.00
_cell.angle_gamma   90.00
#
_symmetry.space_group_name_H-M   'P 1'
#
loop_
_entity.id
_entity.type
_entity.pdbx_description
1 polymer ?
#
loop_
_entity_poly.entity_id
_entity_poly.type
_entity_poly.pdbx_seq_one_letter_code
_entity_poly.pdbx_strand_id
1 'polypeptide(L)'
;MEQAPKPVEAAKPKSKTMWIVAAVVIIIIVIAGVYFAFYYAAAPAYAVSILDDNACAPSAAACKYDPASITVPATQTVRWTNKGNTPHTIHSCTSANNPTTQACPTMNTGAAASVTIASGTLNNAGTFDFKFNSAGTYNYYCDIHRWMTATVVVT
;
A
#
# COMPACT_ATOMS: atom_id res chain seq x y z
N MET A 1 -8.55 -30.65 73.85
CA MET A 1 -7.63 -31.29 72.91
C MET A 1 -7.48 -30.36 71.75
N GLU A 2 -6.41 -29.63 71.73
CA GLU A 2 -6.10 -28.61 70.67
C GLU A 2 -5.36 -29.28 69.49
N GLN A 3 -5.93 -29.23 68.31
CA GLN A 3 -5.27 -29.81 67.10
C GLN A 3 -4.12 -28.94 66.71
N ALA A 4 -2.94 -29.54 66.60
CA ALA A 4 -1.74 -28.88 66.09
C ALA A 4 -1.96 -28.42 64.61
N PRO A 5 -1.43 -27.22 64.23
CA PRO A 5 -1.56 -26.73 62.86
C PRO A 5 -0.85 -27.63 61.85
N LYS A 6 -1.52 -27.91 60.73
CA LYS A 6 -0.92 -28.66 59.60
C LYS A 6 0.31 -27.94 59.07
N PRO A 7 1.39 -28.69 58.77
CA PRO A 7 2.59 -28.10 58.12
C PRO A 7 2.22 -27.50 56.76
N VAL A 8 2.64 -26.26 56.53
CA VAL A 8 2.55 -25.61 55.19
C VAL A 8 3.57 -26.30 54.30
N GLU A 9 3.08 -27.02 53.32
CA GLU A 9 3.92 -27.68 52.31
C GLU A 9 4.60 -26.61 51.46
N ALA A 10 5.94 -26.53 51.54
CA ALA A 10 6.73 -25.58 50.77
C ALA A 10 6.63 -25.93 49.25
N ALA A 11 6.21 -24.93 48.44
CA ALA A 11 6.10 -25.07 47.02
C ALA A 11 7.44 -25.52 46.41
N LYS A 12 7.46 -26.64 45.70
CA LYS A 12 8.66 -27.17 45.02
C LYS A 12 9.20 -26.12 44.03
N PRO A 13 10.53 -25.86 44.02
CA PRO A 13 11.13 -24.92 43.08
C PRO A 13 10.87 -25.39 41.64
N LYS A 14 10.37 -24.50 40.80
CA LYS A 14 10.13 -24.78 39.38
C LYS A 14 11.46 -25.16 38.70
N SER A 15 11.50 -26.28 37.99
CA SER A 15 12.73 -26.79 37.39
C SER A 15 13.29 -25.79 36.34
N LYS A 16 14.64 -25.73 36.20
CA LYS A 16 15.31 -24.88 35.19
C LYS A 16 14.77 -25.15 33.78
N THR A 17 14.38 -26.38 33.48
CA THR A 17 13.76 -26.80 32.21
C THR A 17 12.45 -26.06 31.94
N MET A 18 11.63 -25.80 32.96
CA MET A 18 10.36 -25.09 32.81
C MET A 18 10.57 -23.60 32.43
N TRP A 19 11.62 -22.98 32.96
CA TRP A 19 11.99 -21.62 32.58
C TRP A 19 12.55 -21.52 31.17
N ILE A 20 13.32 -22.51 30.71
CA ILE A 20 13.84 -22.59 29.34
C ILE A 20 12.67 -22.75 28.35
N VAL A 21 11.73 -23.66 28.62
CA VAL A 21 10.54 -23.86 27.79
C VAL A 21 9.70 -22.57 27.69
N ALA A 22 9.48 -21.89 28.83
CA ALA A 22 8.75 -20.62 28.83
C ALA A 22 9.45 -19.54 27.99
N ALA A 23 10.77 -19.43 28.09
CA ALA A 23 11.54 -18.47 27.30
C ALA A 23 11.45 -18.77 25.79
N VAL A 24 11.57 -20.03 25.39
CA VAL A 24 11.43 -20.43 23.96
C VAL A 24 10.04 -20.13 23.44
N VAL A 25 8.98 -20.40 24.19
CA VAL A 25 7.60 -20.09 23.78
C VAL A 25 7.42 -18.57 23.60
N ILE A 26 7.94 -17.75 24.51
CA ILE A 26 7.87 -16.28 24.38
C ILE A 26 8.59 -15.81 23.11
N ILE A 27 9.79 -16.34 22.84
CA ILE A 27 10.55 -15.99 21.62
C ILE A 27 9.75 -16.33 20.37
N ILE A 28 9.13 -17.51 20.31
CA ILE A 28 8.30 -17.91 19.18
C ILE A 28 7.10 -16.97 18.99
N ILE A 29 6.43 -16.58 20.07
CA ILE A 29 5.30 -15.65 20.03
C ILE A 29 5.75 -14.27 19.51
N VAL A 30 6.89 -13.77 20.00
CA VAL A 30 7.45 -12.49 19.54
C VAL A 30 7.81 -12.55 18.05
N ILE A 31 8.51 -13.61 17.61
CA ILE A 31 8.86 -13.79 16.20
C ILE A 31 7.59 -13.89 15.34
N ALA A 32 6.60 -14.67 15.75
CA ALA A 32 5.32 -14.78 15.04
C ALA A 32 4.57 -13.45 14.99
N GLY A 33 4.57 -12.68 16.08
CA GLY A 33 3.95 -11.35 16.15
C GLY A 33 4.63 -10.35 15.23
N VAL A 34 5.96 -10.33 15.21
CA VAL A 34 6.76 -9.48 14.31
C VAL A 34 6.53 -9.89 12.86
N TYR A 35 6.59 -11.20 12.55
CA TYR A 35 6.30 -11.72 11.23
C TYR A 35 4.90 -11.31 10.76
N PHE A 36 3.88 -11.49 11.62
CA PHE A 36 2.50 -11.09 11.33
C PHE A 36 2.39 -9.58 11.06
N ALA A 37 3.01 -8.74 11.89
CA ALA A 37 2.98 -7.29 11.71
C ALA A 37 3.63 -6.83 10.40
N PHE A 38 4.70 -7.48 9.94
CA PHE A 38 5.40 -7.14 8.70
C PHE A 38 4.74 -7.74 7.45
N TYR A 39 4.24 -8.97 7.52
CA TYR A 39 3.68 -9.67 6.34
C TYR A 39 2.19 -9.46 6.14
N TYR A 40 1.45 -9.17 7.22
CA TYR A 40 0.01 -8.92 7.19
C TYR A 40 -0.35 -7.48 7.48
N ALA A 41 0.60 -6.53 7.28
CA ALA A 41 0.24 -5.12 7.22
C ALA A 41 -0.90 -4.99 6.21
N ALA A 42 -2.07 -4.57 6.70
CA ALA A 42 -3.27 -4.49 5.88
C ALA A 42 -2.95 -3.72 4.59
N ALA A 43 -3.25 -4.33 3.44
CA ALA A 43 -3.18 -3.61 2.17
C ALA A 43 -4.01 -2.33 2.31
N PRO A 44 -3.59 -1.20 1.74
CA PRO A 44 -4.37 0.03 1.81
C PRO A 44 -5.78 -0.23 1.28
N ALA A 45 -6.78 0.38 1.95
CA ALA A 45 -8.19 0.17 1.61
C ALA A 45 -8.52 0.57 0.16
N TYR A 46 -7.68 1.40 -0.46
CA TYR A 46 -7.86 1.93 -1.80
C TYR A 46 -6.67 1.50 -2.68
N ALA A 47 -6.96 0.70 -3.70
CA ALA A 47 -5.95 0.13 -4.57
C ALA A 47 -6.31 0.26 -6.05
N VAL A 48 -5.30 0.51 -6.87
CA VAL A 48 -5.39 0.53 -8.34
C VAL A 48 -4.36 -0.46 -8.88
N SER A 49 -4.80 -1.36 -9.74
CA SER A 49 -3.91 -2.25 -10.48
C SER A 49 -3.48 -1.59 -11.79
N ILE A 50 -2.22 -1.72 -12.14
CA ILE A 50 -1.72 -1.38 -13.47
C ILE A 50 -1.66 -2.70 -14.23
N LEU A 51 -2.42 -2.78 -15.32
CA LEU A 51 -2.55 -3.98 -16.14
C LEU A 51 -1.92 -3.74 -17.51
N ASP A 52 -1.32 -4.77 -18.08
CA ASP A 52 -0.83 -4.77 -19.45
C ASP A 52 -0.99 -6.15 -20.11
N ASP A 53 -0.78 -6.21 -21.41
CA ASP A 53 -0.76 -7.43 -22.24
C ASP A 53 0.66 -7.80 -22.70
N ASN A 54 1.68 -7.34 -21.96
CA ASN A 54 3.11 -7.48 -22.24
C ASN A 54 3.62 -6.69 -23.48
N ALA A 55 2.77 -5.95 -24.17
CA ALA A 55 3.15 -5.18 -25.35
C ALA A 55 2.80 -3.70 -25.28
N CYS A 56 1.76 -3.33 -24.53
CA CYS A 56 1.26 -1.97 -24.35
C CYS A 56 1.26 -1.14 -25.64
N ALA A 57 0.70 -1.71 -26.70
CA ALA A 57 0.53 -0.96 -27.95
C ALA A 57 -0.42 0.24 -27.73
N PRO A 58 -0.26 1.36 -28.46
CA PRO A 58 -1.05 2.59 -28.25
C PRO A 58 -2.57 2.46 -28.38
N SER A 59 -3.06 1.35 -28.91
CA SER A 59 -4.48 1.01 -29.03
C SER A 59 -4.92 -0.10 -28.07
N ALA A 60 -4.02 -0.61 -27.23
CA ALA A 60 -4.29 -1.79 -26.42
C ALA A 60 -5.16 -1.41 -25.21
N ALA A 61 -6.43 -1.79 -25.24
CA ALA A 61 -7.35 -1.68 -24.12
C ALA A 61 -6.86 -2.49 -22.87
N ALA A 62 -5.90 -3.37 -23.06
CA ALA A 62 -5.28 -4.17 -22.02
C ALA A 62 -4.35 -3.36 -21.09
N CYS A 63 -3.68 -2.32 -21.64
CA CYS A 63 -2.79 -1.46 -20.86
C CYS A 63 -3.58 -0.32 -20.21
N LYS A 64 -3.86 -0.44 -18.93
CA LYS A 64 -4.74 0.49 -18.20
C LYS A 64 -4.46 0.50 -16.70
N TYR A 65 -4.94 1.56 -16.08
CA TYR A 65 -5.19 1.57 -14.62
C TYR A 65 -6.58 0.97 -14.35
N ASP A 66 -6.68 0.11 -13.36
CA ASP A 66 -7.92 -0.57 -13.02
C ASP A 66 -8.19 -0.53 -11.51
N PRO A 67 -9.24 0.15 -11.05
CA PRO A 67 -10.21 0.90 -11.85
C PRO A 67 -9.61 2.18 -12.47
N ALA A 68 -10.15 2.62 -13.59
CA ALA A 68 -9.75 3.88 -14.24
C ALA A 68 -10.23 5.13 -13.46
N SER A 69 -11.15 4.97 -12.53
CA SER A 69 -11.56 6.00 -11.58
C SER A 69 -11.86 5.39 -10.24
N ILE A 70 -11.35 6.02 -9.17
CA ILE A 70 -11.59 5.62 -7.79
C ILE A 70 -11.96 6.83 -6.95
N THR A 71 -12.94 6.68 -6.05
CA THR A 71 -13.31 7.72 -5.07
C THR A 71 -12.79 7.34 -3.70
N VAL A 72 -12.11 8.27 -3.04
CA VAL A 72 -11.52 8.07 -1.71
C VAL A 72 -11.79 9.27 -0.81
N PRO A 73 -12.01 9.10 0.50
CA PRO A 73 -12.04 10.21 1.44
C PRO A 73 -10.68 10.92 1.53
N ALA A 74 -10.68 12.21 1.87
CA ALA A 74 -9.44 12.92 2.18
C ALA A 74 -8.68 12.21 3.31
N THR A 75 -7.37 12.38 3.33
CA THR A 75 -6.40 11.74 4.24
C THR A 75 -6.14 10.26 4.00
N GLN A 76 -6.80 9.63 3.02
CA GLN A 76 -6.55 8.25 2.64
C GLN A 76 -5.38 8.09 1.68
N THR A 77 -4.80 6.89 1.70
CA THR A 77 -3.71 6.50 0.82
C THR A 77 -4.25 5.57 -0.27
N VAL A 78 -3.91 5.86 -1.51
CA VAL A 78 -4.12 4.94 -2.64
C VAL A 78 -2.80 4.25 -2.94
N ARG A 79 -2.87 2.94 -3.17
CA ARG A 79 -1.75 2.12 -3.64
C ARG A 79 -1.95 1.73 -5.09
N TRP A 80 -0.97 2.01 -5.92
CA TRP A 80 -0.84 1.43 -7.26
C TRP A 80 0.08 0.22 -7.20
N THR A 81 -0.28 -0.82 -7.95
CA THR A 81 0.56 -2.02 -8.09
C THR A 81 0.65 -2.39 -9.56
N ASN A 82 1.87 -2.43 -10.10
CA ASN A 82 2.07 -2.96 -11.44
C ASN A 82 1.94 -4.48 -11.43
N LYS A 83 0.85 -4.98 -12.00
CA LYS A 83 0.56 -6.42 -12.16
C LYS A 83 0.94 -6.95 -13.55
N GLY A 84 1.38 -6.06 -14.44
CA GLY A 84 1.87 -6.40 -15.75
C GLY A 84 3.37 -6.61 -15.78
N ASN A 85 3.91 -6.87 -16.96
CA ASN A 85 5.35 -7.11 -17.18
C ASN A 85 6.07 -5.90 -17.74
N THR A 86 5.34 -4.93 -18.32
CA THR A 86 5.93 -3.68 -18.84
C THR A 86 6.12 -2.66 -17.72
N PRO A 87 7.13 -1.78 -17.81
CA PRO A 87 7.31 -0.69 -16.85
C PRO A 87 6.21 0.36 -16.99
N HIS A 88 5.75 0.91 -15.89
CA HIS A 88 4.76 1.99 -15.84
C HIS A 88 5.16 3.09 -14.87
N THR A 89 4.50 4.25 -14.95
CA THR A 89 4.66 5.36 -14.01
C THR A 89 3.30 5.92 -13.61
N ILE A 90 3.23 6.66 -12.51
CA ILE A 90 2.07 7.46 -12.11
C ILE A 90 2.53 8.92 -12.05
N HIS A 91 2.08 9.76 -12.98
CA HIS A 91 2.37 11.18 -13.01
C HIS A 91 1.09 12.00 -13.00
N SER A 92 1.00 12.98 -12.11
CA SER A 92 -0.17 13.88 -12.04
C SER A 92 -0.26 14.79 -13.26
N CYS A 93 -1.48 15.06 -13.70
CA CYS A 93 -1.78 16.00 -14.78
C CYS A 93 -1.67 17.45 -14.30
N THR A 94 -0.46 17.87 -13.92
CA THR A 94 -0.13 19.24 -13.50
C THR A 94 0.87 19.84 -14.50
N SER A 95 0.98 21.15 -14.53
CA SER A 95 1.94 21.83 -15.40
C SER A 95 3.40 21.42 -15.13
N ALA A 96 3.70 21.02 -13.91
CA ALA A 96 5.03 20.53 -13.52
C ALA A 96 5.37 19.16 -14.15
N ASN A 97 4.38 18.26 -14.20
CA ASN A 97 4.59 16.88 -14.69
C ASN A 97 4.18 16.68 -16.15
N ASN A 98 3.34 17.54 -16.70
CA ASN A 98 2.85 17.43 -18.07
C ASN A 98 3.02 18.77 -18.81
N PRO A 99 4.25 19.23 -19.02
CA PRO A 99 4.52 20.56 -19.59
C PRO A 99 4.03 20.71 -21.03
N THR A 100 3.83 19.61 -21.75
CA THR A 100 3.41 19.62 -23.17
C THR A 100 1.93 19.34 -23.36
N THR A 101 1.16 19.12 -22.31
CA THR A 101 -0.29 18.83 -22.31
C THR A 101 -0.74 17.63 -23.15
N GLN A 102 0.16 16.86 -23.72
CA GLN A 102 -0.17 15.79 -24.66
C GLN A 102 -0.65 14.49 -24.02
N ALA A 103 -0.26 14.23 -22.77
CA ALA A 103 -0.63 12.99 -22.07
C ALA A 103 -1.95 13.14 -21.29
N CYS A 104 -2.30 14.36 -20.90
CA CYS A 104 -3.47 14.62 -20.05
C CYS A 104 -4.59 15.27 -20.85
N PRO A 105 -5.71 14.58 -21.08
CA PRO A 105 -6.88 15.19 -21.70
C PRO A 105 -7.49 16.29 -20.86
N THR A 106 -7.32 16.20 -19.53
CA THR A 106 -7.80 17.19 -18.57
C THR A 106 -6.74 17.46 -17.51
N MET A 107 -6.36 18.71 -17.35
CA MET A 107 -5.42 19.15 -16.33
C MET A 107 -6.09 19.22 -14.96
N ASN A 108 -5.35 18.98 -13.91
CA ASN A 108 -5.82 19.16 -12.54
C ASN A 108 -6.06 20.64 -12.25
N THR A 109 -7.11 20.93 -11.48
CA THR A 109 -7.53 22.28 -11.09
C THR A 109 -7.65 22.41 -9.56
N GLY A 110 -7.78 23.63 -9.07
CA GLY A 110 -7.91 23.87 -7.63
C GLY A 110 -6.73 23.32 -6.82
N ALA A 111 -7.02 22.71 -5.68
CA ALA A 111 -5.99 22.12 -4.82
C ALA A 111 -5.15 21.04 -5.51
N ALA A 112 -5.77 20.26 -6.40
CA ALA A 112 -5.07 19.19 -7.14
C ALA A 112 -4.04 19.74 -8.15
N ALA A 113 -4.17 20.97 -8.64
CA ALA A 113 -3.23 21.57 -9.60
C ALA A 113 -1.82 21.77 -9.02
N SER A 114 -1.72 21.93 -7.71
CA SER A 114 -0.44 22.12 -7.00
C SER A 114 0.16 20.81 -6.44
N VAL A 115 -0.53 19.68 -6.60
CA VAL A 115 -0.09 18.40 -6.07
C VAL A 115 0.66 17.61 -7.14
N THR A 116 1.96 17.45 -6.93
CA THR A 116 2.81 16.63 -7.78
C THR A 116 2.78 15.18 -7.32
N ILE A 117 2.29 14.29 -8.18
CA ILE A 117 2.39 12.84 -8.02
C ILE A 117 3.41 12.34 -9.04
N ALA A 118 4.45 11.67 -8.59
CA ALA A 118 5.49 11.11 -9.44
C ALA A 118 6.06 9.84 -8.80
N SER A 119 5.70 8.68 -9.34
CA SER A 119 6.09 7.38 -8.75
C SER A 119 7.50 6.93 -9.09
N GLY A 120 8.13 7.52 -10.10
CA GLY A 120 9.21 6.86 -10.81
C GLY A 120 8.73 5.63 -11.58
N THR A 121 9.66 4.82 -12.09
CA THR A 121 9.34 3.62 -12.86
C THR A 121 8.95 2.47 -11.93
N LEU A 122 7.76 1.92 -12.15
CA LEU A 122 7.25 0.72 -11.48
C LEU A 122 7.42 -0.48 -12.40
N ASN A 123 8.37 -1.36 -12.10
CA ASN A 123 8.52 -2.65 -12.76
C ASN A 123 7.47 -3.65 -12.26
N ASN A 124 7.45 -4.87 -12.82
CA ASN A 124 6.56 -5.94 -12.37
C ASN A 124 6.56 -6.09 -10.84
N ALA A 125 5.38 -6.21 -10.25
CA ALA A 125 5.10 -6.21 -8.81
C ALA A 125 5.52 -4.93 -8.05
N GLY A 126 6.04 -3.90 -8.73
CA GLY A 126 6.36 -2.60 -8.14
C GLY A 126 5.11 -1.90 -7.63
N THR A 127 5.23 -1.23 -6.48
CA THR A 127 4.14 -0.51 -5.83
C THR A 127 4.50 0.96 -5.61
N PHE A 128 3.47 1.80 -5.58
CA PHE A 128 3.58 3.21 -5.23
C PHE A 128 2.39 3.61 -4.37
N ASP A 129 2.64 4.29 -3.27
CA ASP A 129 1.63 4.78 -2.34
C ASP A 129 1.61 6.30 -2.35
N PHE A 130 0.41 6.89 -2.43
CA PHE A 130 0.24 8.32 -2.31
C PHE A 130 -0.94 8.67 -1.42
N LYS A 131 -0.71 9.57 -0.44
CA LYS A 131 -1.73 10.06 0.48
C LYS A 131 -2.33 11.35 -0.04
N PHE A 132 -3.66 11.38 -0.22
CA PHE A 132 -4.41 12.54 -0.67
C PHE A 132 -4.92 13.34 0.53
N ASN A 133 -4.44 14.56 0.74
CA ASN A 133 -4.77 15.36 1.91
C ASN A 133 -5.91 16.37 1.67
N SER A 134 -6.27 16.64 0.42
CA SER A 134 -7.28 17.65 0.06
C SER A 134 -8.30 17.07 -0.91
N ALA A 135 -9.54 17.47 -0.75
CA ALA A 135 -10.61 17.13 -1.71
C ALA A 135 -10.29 17.71 -3.10
N GLY A 136 -10.66 16.99 -4.14
CA GLY A 136 -10.42 17.39 -5.53
C GLY A 136 -10.38 16.23 -6.49
N THR A 137 -10.26 16.54 -7.79
CA THR A 137 -10.11 15.55 -8.85
C THR A 137 -8.67 15.53 -9.32
N TYR A 138 -8.02 14.41 -9.15
CA TYR A 138 -6.61 14.18 -9.45
C TYR A 138 -6.48 13.27 -10.66
N ASN A 139 -6.35 13.88 -11.83
CA ASN A 139 -6.07 13.15 -13.06
C ASN A 139 -4.58 12.80 -13.10
N TYR A 140 -4.26 11.63 -13.60
CA TYR A 140 -2.91 11.15 -13.73
C TYR A 140 -2.74 10.29 -14.98
N TYR A 141 -1.50 10.07 -15.39
CA TYR A 141 -1.14 9.34 -16.60
C TYR A 141 0.15 8.55 -16.41
N CYS A 142 0.44 7.66 -17.35
CA CYS A 142 1.73 6.98 -17.47
C CYS A 142 2.63 7.75 -18.45
N ASP A 143 3.82 8.17 -18.01
CA ASP A 143 4.74 8.93 -18.88
C ASP A 143 5.34 8.06 -19.99
N ILE A 144 5.46 6.76 -19.77
CA ILE A 144 5.93 5.79 -20.77
C ILE A 144 4.82 5.50 -21.79
N HIS A 145 3.57 5.34 -21.33
CA HIS A 145 2.41 4.98 -22.16
C HIS A 145 1.35 6.10 -22.05
N ARG A 146 1.57 7.18 -22.76
CA ARG A 146 0.85 8.46 -22.58
C ARG A 146 -0.65 8.43 -22.82
N TRP A 147 -1.17 7.37 -23.48
CA TRP A 147 -2.60 7.14 -23.62
C TRP A 147 -3.25 6.54 -22.36
N MET A 148 -2.44 5.98 -21.44
CA MET A 148 -2.95 5.46 -20.18
C MET A 148 -3.19 6.61 -19.22
N THR A 149 -4.45 6.91 -18.99
CA THR A 149 -4.89 7.96 -18.05
C THR A 149 -5.92 7.41 -17.07
N ALA A 150 -6.00 8.00 -15.89
CA ALA A 150 -7.00 7.65 -14.88
C ALA A 150 -7.19 8.79 -13.88
N THR A 151 -8.10 8.60 -12.91
CA THR A 151 -8.53 9.65 -11.99
C THR A 151 -8.70 9.13 -10.58
N VAL A 152 -8.25 9.90 -9.59
CA VAL A 152 -8.65 9.75 -8.18
C VAL A 152 -9.54 10.94 -7.82
N VAL A 153 -10.77 10.67 -7.36
CA VAL A 153 -11.70 11.66 -6.81
C VAL A 153 -11.58 11.62 -5.30
N VAL A 154 -11.18 12.72 -4.68
CA VAL A 154 -11.03 12.85 -3.22
C VAL A 154 -12.18 13.68 -2.67
N THR A 155 -12.92 13.14 -1.68
CA THR A 155 -14.10 13.75 -1.06
C THR A 155 -13.88 14.09 0.40
#